data_e68e959292a62f05fc1d8ef0cac349d3
#
_entry.id   e68e959292a62f05fc1d8ef0cac349d3
#
_cell.length_a   1.000
_cell.length_b   1.000
_cell.length_c   1.000
_cell.angle_alpha   90.00
_cell.angle_beta   90.00
_cell.angle_gamma   90.00
#
_symmetry.space_group_name_H-M   'P 1'
#
loop_
_entity.id
_entity.type
_entity.pdbx_description
1 polymer ?
#
loop_
_entity_poly.entity_id
_entity_poly.type
_entity_poly.pdbx_seq_one_letter_code
_entity_poly.pdbx_strand_id
1 'polypeptide(L)'
;QSCLTSGRDVFVIAFENETDPKTCEGVAHMWVPLGKIGTTIKRLKAEHCEDVVLAGPVRRPSFSKLKPDMRAIKLLGKIRKAAGQGDDAILSLLVEELESENFRVVGADDLLSDVAAPGGNMSERIPSEGDRTDIEMAARVAQSLGALDVGQAVVVQQGVVLGVEAVEGTDALLKRCAALKREGEGG
;
A
#
# COMPACT_ATOMS: atom_id res chain seq x y z
N GLN A 1 12.08 -0.04 -11.85
CA GLN A 1 12.72 -0.60 -13.06
C GLN A 1 11.73 -0.68 -14.23
N SER A 2 10.51 -1.18 -14.05
CA SER A 2 9.52 -1.34 -15.15
C SER A 2 9.18 -0.01 -15.85
N CYS A 3 9.06 1.10 -15.13
CA CYS A 3 8.84 2.42 -15.74
C CYS A 3 10.03 2.85 -16.61
N LEU A 4 11.26 2.58 -16.18
CA LEU A 4 12.46 2.90 -16.97
C LEU A 4 12.55 2.03 -18.23
N THR A 5 12.21 0.76 -18.14
CA THR A 5 12.17 -0.14 -19.30
C THR A 5 11.08 0.24 -20.30
N SER A 6 10.00 0.87 -19.87
CA SER A 6 8.96 1.42 -20.75
C SER A 6 9.28 2.81 -21.30
N GLY A 7 10.49 3.33 -21.07
CA GLY A 7 10.95 4.62 -21.57
C GLY A 7 10.35 5.84 -20.88
N ARG A 8 9.82 5.66 -19.66
CA ARG A 8 9.32 6.78 -18.84
C ARG A 8 10.45 7.38 -18.02
N ASP A 9 10.51 8.69 -17.93
CA ASP A 9 11.35 9.38 -16.97
C ASP A 9 10.80 9.18 -15.55
N VAL A 10 11.69 8.85 -14.62
CA VAL A 10 11.32 8.55 -13.23
C VAL A 10 12.18 9.37 -12.29
N PHE A 11 11.53 10.06 -11.37
CA PHE A 11 12.19 10.72 -10.25
C PHE A 11 11.66 10.16 -8.91
N VAL A 12 12.55 9.71 -8.03
CA VAL A 12 12.16 9.08 -6.77
C VAL A 12 12.33 10.07 -5.61
N ILE A 13 11.26 10.27 -4.85
CA ILE A 13 11.34 10.86 -3.51
C ILE A 13 11.52 9.73 -2.51
N ALA A 14 12.70 9.63 -1.93
CA ALA A 14 13.05 8.63 -0.93
C ALA A 14 12.92 9.21 0.48
N PHE A 15 12.17 8.55 1.34
CA PHE A 15 12.02 9.00 2.72
C PHE A 15 13.13 8.45 3.61
N GLU A 16 13.81 9.34 4.33
CA GLU A 16 14.87 8.98 5.27
C GLU A 16 14.34 8.00 6.32
N ASN A 17 15.08 6.92 6.56
CA ASN A 17 14.77 5.83 7.49
C ASN A 17 13.55 4.96 7.14
N GLU A 18 12.88 5.21 6.00
CA GLU A 18 11.74 4.40 5.53
C GLU A 18 12.08 3.68 4.21
N THR A 19 12.80 4.34 3.31
CA THR A 19 13.13 3.79 1.99
C THR A 19 14.45 3.00 2.04
N ASP A 20 14.48 1.79 1.47
CA ASP A 20 15.71 1.04 1.27
C ASP A 20 16.56 1.76 0.20
N PRO A 21 17.83 2.11 0.49
CA PRO A 21 18.73 2.76 -0.45
C PRO A 21 18.85 2.04 -1.80
N LYS A 22 18.76 0.72 -1.81
CA LYS A 22 18.80 -0.08 -3.04
C LYS A 22 17.70 0.26 -4.02
N THR A 23 16.55 0.73 -3.53
CA THR A 23 15.42 1.14 -4.38
C THR A 23 15.75 2.34 -5.26
N CYS A 24 16.72 3.16 -4.84
CA CYS A 24 17.11 4.39 -5.52
C CYS A 24 18.33 4.22 -6.43
N GLU A 25 18.94 3.03 -6.47
CA GLU A 25 20.13 2.79 -7.30
C GLU A 25 19.83 2.95 -8.78
N GLY A 26 20.61 3.77 -9.47
CA GLY A 26 20.47 4.00 -10.91
C GLY A 26 19.30 4.88 -11.33
N VAL A 27 18.58 5.50 -10.38
CA VAL A 27 17.44 6.38 -10.65
C VAL A 27 17.69 7.76 -10.06
N ALA A 28 17.27 8.80 -10.77
CA ALA A 28 17.28 10.16 -10.24
C ALA A 28 16.40 10.23 -8.99
N HIS A 29 16.95 10.69 -7.87
CA HIS A 29 16.23 10.69 -6.60
C HIS A 29 16.62 11.84 -5.67
N MET A 30 15.79 12.07 -4.67
CA MET A 30 16.08 12.98 -3.56
C MET A 30 15.66 12.35 -2.23
N TRP A 31 16.55 12.37 -1.25
CA TRP A 31 16.23 11.98 0.12
C TRP A 31 15.56 13.14 0.87
N VAL A 32 14.45 12.85 1.52
CA VAL A 32 13.64 13.84 2.24
C VAL A 32 13.21 13.27 3.59
N PRO A 33 13.37 14.02 4.69
CA PRO A 33 12.77 13.62 5.96
C PRO A 33 11.24 13.56 5.83
N LEU A 34 10.62 12.55 6.45
CA LEU A 34 9.18 12.47 6.50
C LEU A 34 8.59 13.73 7.16
N GLY A 35 7.58 14.34 6.52
CA GLY A 35 7.00 15.61 6.97
C GLY A 35 7.45 16.84 6.18
N LYS A 36 8.33 16.72 5.20
CA LYS A 36 8.76 17.84 4.32
C LYS A 36 7.89 17.92 3.05
N ILE A 37 6.58 18.02 3.20
CA ILE A 37 5.60 17.99 2.09
C ILE A 37 5.83 19.13 1.11
N GLY A 38 6.02 20.35 1.60
CA GLY A 38 6.27 21.50 0.73
C GLY A 38 7.60 21.40 -0.04
N THR A 39 8.63 20.81 0.57
CA THR A 39 9.91 20.55 -0.08
C THR A 39 9.75 19.50 -1.19
N THR A 40 9.02 18.42 -0.89
CA THR A 40 8.70 17.35 -1.85
C THR A 40 7.96 17.90 -3.06
N ILE A 41 6.88 18.64 -2.85
CA ILE A 41 6.08 19.24 -3.91
C ILE A 41 6.92 20.17 -4.80
N LYS A 42 7.75 21.04 -4.19
CA LYS A 42 8.64 21.93 -4.95
C LYS A 42 9.60 21.15 -5.84
N ARG A 43 10.14 20.04 -5.32
CA ARG A 43 11.07 19.22 -6.10
C ARG A 43 10.36 18.50 -7.24
N LEU A 44 9.22 17.89 -7.02
CA LEU A 44 8.44 17.23 -8.05
C LEU A 44 8.08 18.19 -9.20
N LYS A 45 7.71 19.44 -8.86
CA LYS A 45 7.46 20.49 -9.87
C LYS A 45 8.72 20.88 -10.64
N ALA A 46 9.87 20.97 -9.97
CA ALA A 46 11.14 21.28 -10.62
C ALA A 46 11.62 20.17 -11.56
N GLU A 47 11.24 18.93 -11.27
CA GLU A 47 11.50 17.77 -12.16
C GLU A 47 10.40 17.55 -13.21
N HIS A 48 9.44 18.48 -13.31
CA HIS A 48 8.33 18.41 -14.27
C HIS A 48 7.49 17.12 -14.15
N CYS A 49 7.39 16.56 -12.94
CA CYS A 49 6.55 15.41 -12.70
C CYS A 49 5.07 15.78 -12.85
N GLU A 50 4.32 14.98 -13.58
CA GLU A 50 2.87 15.12 -13.75
C GLU A 50 2.15 14.04 -12.95
N ASP A 51 2.65 12.79 -13.03
CA ASP A 51 2.12 11.63 -12.34
C ASP A 51 2.90 11.37 -11.05
N VAL A 52 2.19 11.06 -9.99
CA VAL A 52 2.77 10.66 -8.70
C VAL A 52 2.20 9.32 -8.26
N VAL A 53 3.09 8.39 -7.93
CA VAL A 53 2.74 7.09 -7.35
C VAL A 53 3.19 7.03 -5.91
N LEU A 54 2.29 6.67 -5.02
CA LEU A 54 2.62 6.35 -3.64
C LEU A 54 2.94 4.85 -3.55
N ALA A 55 4.20 4.50 -3.34
CA ALA A 55 4.64 3.12 -3.35
C ALA A 55 5.43 2.76 -2.09
N GLY A 56 5.15 1.57 -1.58
CA GLY A 56 5.82 1.00 -0.41
C GLY A 56 5.15 1.34 0.92
N PRO A 57 5.44 0.55 1.95
CA PRO A 57 4.89 0.77 3.28
C PRO A 57 5.56 1.97 3.95
N VAL A 58 4.77 2.81 4.58
CA VAL A 58 5.25 3.88 5.47
C VAL A 58 4.76 3.56 6.88
N ARG A 59 5.71 3.40 7.80
CA ARG A 59 5.35 3.20 9.22
C ARG A 59 4.73 4.47 9.76
N ARG A 60 3.67 4.35 10.56
CA ARG A 60 3.10 5.51 11.26
C ARG A 60 4.19 6.24 12.04
N PRO A 61 4.57 7.46 11.64
CA PRO A 61 5.62 8.16 12.34
C PRO A 61 5.14 8.63 13.70
N SER A 62 6.02 8.56 14.69
CA SER A 62 5.80 9.29 15.93
C SER A 62 5.85 10.79 15.62
N PHE A 63 4.79 11.52 15.92
CA PHE A 63 4.68 12.97 15.68
C PHE A 63 5.84 13.75 16.29
N SER A 64 6.45 13.25 17.38
CA SER A 64 7.61 13.85 18.03
C SER A 64 8.90 13.77 17.20
N LYS A 65 8.99 12.85 16.25
CA LYS A 65 10.16 12.66 15.36
C LYS A 65 9.99 13.34 14.00
N LEU A 66 8.79 13.79 13.67
CA LEU A 66 8.54 14.52 12.44
C LEU A 66 9.18 15.91 12.54
N LYS A 67 9.85 16.31 11.45
CA LYS A 67 10.33 17.70 11.26
C LYS A 67 9.45 18.37 10.20
N PRO A 68 8.17 18.68 10.52
CA PRO A 68 7.23 19.16 9.52
C PRO A 68 7.65 20.54 9.00
N ASP A 69 7.45 20.78 7.72
CA ASP A 69 7.45 22.13 7.16
C ASP A 69 6.08 22.79 7.36
N MET A 70 5.97 24.08 6.98
CA MET A 70 4.73 24.85 7.20
C MET A 70 3.52 24.22 6.50
N ARG A 71 3.74 23.52 5.38
CA ARG A 71 2.69 22.83 4.62
C ARG A 71 2.23 21.56 5.34
N ALA A 72 3.19 20.77 5.80
CA ALA A 72 2.91 19.61 6.63
C ALA A 72 2.18 19.98 7.92
N ILE A 73 2.52 21.10 8.57
CA ILE A 73 1.81 21.59 9.77
C ILE A 73 0.34 21.86 9.47
N LYS A 74 0.02 22.50 8.34
CA LYS A 74 -1.37 22.72 7.92
C LYS A 74 -2.11 21.40 7.68
N LEU A 75 -1.46 20.46 6.99
CA LEU A 75 -2.02 19.14 6.73
C LEU A 75 -2.21 18.32 8.01
N LEU A 76 -1.26 18.37 8.94
CA LEU A 76 -1.36 17.72 10.26
C LEU A 76 -2.59 18.21 11.06
N GLY A 77 -2.97 19.47 10.90
CA GLY A 77 -4.21 20.01 11.48
C GLY A 77 -5.46 19.31 10.93
N LYS A 78 -5.49 18.98 9.65
CA LYS A 78 -6.57 18.21 9.01
C LYS A 78 -6.49 16.72 9.43
N ILE A 79 -5.31 16.12 9.38
CA ILE A 79 -5.04 14.73 9.79
C ILE A 79 -5.48 14.50 11.24
N ARG A 80 -5.20 15.42 12.16
CA ARG A 80 -5.61 15.29 13.56
C ARG A 80 -7.13 15.24 13.74
N LYS A 81 -7.88 15.92 12.88
CA LYS A 81 -9.35 15.86 12.87
C LYS A 81 -9.85 14.53 12.27
N ALA A 82 -9.10 13.97 11.32
CA ALA A 82 -9.40 12.71 10.67
C ALA A 82 -8.80 11.47 11.38
N ALA A 83 -7.94 11.65 12.38
CA ALA A 83 -7.18 10.58 13.04
C ALA A 83 -8.03 9.52 13.78
N GLY A 84 -9.36 9.72 13.86
CA GLY A 84 -10.31 8.70 14.31
C GLY A 84 -10.92 7.86 13.17
N GLN A 85 -10.54 8.09 11.91
CA GLN A 85 -11.18 7.52 10.72
C GLN A 85 -10.32 6.47 9.98
N GLY A 86 -9.16 6.06 10.56
CA GLY A 86 -8.27 5.05 9.97
C GLY A 86 -7.11 5.64 9.14
N ASP A 87 -6.28 4.73 8.61
CA ASP A 87 -5.09 5.10 7.82
C ASP A 87 -5.47 5.61 6.42
N ASP A 88 -6.57 5.12 5.87
CA ASP A 88 -7.10 5.53 4.57
C ASP A 88 -7.43 7.04 4.54
N ALA A 89 -7.96 7.58 5.62
CA ALA A 89 -8.24 9.02 5.73
C ALA A 89 -6.97 9.89 5.66
N ILE A 90 -5.84 9.39 6.18
CA ILE A 90 -4.56 10.10 6.11
C ILE A 90 -4.02 10.09 4.69
N LEU A 91 -4.11 8.93 4.02
CA LEU A 91 -3.69 8.77 2.64
C LEU A 91 -4.52 9.65 1.71
N SER A 92 -5.84 9.67 1.88
CA SER A 92 -6.77 10.51 1.12
C SER A 92 -6.42 12.00 1.23
N LEU A 93 -6.10 12.49 2.43
CA LEU A 93 -5.67 13.87 2.62
C LEU A 93 -4.33 14.19 1.92
N LEU A 94 -3.41 13.22 1.84
CA LEU A 94 -2.16 13.39 1.11
C LEU A 94 -2.41 13.43 -0.40
N VAL A 95 -3.30 12.57 -0.90
CA VAL A 95 -3.74 12.56 -2.30
C VAL A 95 -4.37 13.90 -2.66
N GLU A 96 -5.36 14.37 -1.89
CA GLU A 96 -5.99 15.68 -2.08
C GLU A 96 -4.96 16.83 -2.12
N GLU A 97 -3.95 16.79 -1.25
CA GLU A 97 -2.89 17.81 -1.21
C GLU A 97 -2.05 17.80 -2.49
N LEU A 98 -1.69 16.62 -3.02
CA LEU A 98 -0.94 16.47 -4.27
C LEU A 98 -1.79 16.92 -5.48
N GLU A 99 -3.05 16.51 -5.53
CA GLU A 99 -3.98 16.88 -6.61
C GLU A 99 -4.27 18.39 -6.62
N SER A 100 -4.35 19.02 -5.43
CA SER A 100 -4.48 20.48 -5.31
C SER A 100 -3.32 21.27 -5.93
N GLU A 101 -2.19 20.59 -6.13
CA GLU A 101 -0.98 21.13 -6.75
C GLU A 101 -0.83 20.73 -8.22
N ASN A 102 -1.90 20.20 -8.83
CA ASN A 102 -1.99 19.72 -10.21
C ASN A 102 -1.14 18.50 -10.52
N PHE A 103 -0.83 17.66 -9.55
CA PHE A 103 -0.34 16.32 -9.80
C PHE A 103 -1.51 15.37 -10.02
N ARG A 104 -1.31 14.37 -10.86
CA ARG A 104 -2.21 13.24 -10.98
C ARG A 104 -1.67 12.10 -10.11
N VAL A 105 -2.39 11.73 -9.07
CA VAL A 105 -2.03 10.56 -8.26
C VAL A 105 -2.59 9.32 -8.92
N VAL A 106 -1.72 8.38 -9.25
CA VAL A 106 -2.06 7.15 -9.99
C VAL A 106 -1.67 5.92 -9.19
N GLY A 107 -2.41 4.84 -9.36
CA GLY A 107 -2.07 3.54 -8.78
C GLY A 107 -0.80 2.95 -9.38
N ALA A 108 -0.16 2.05 -8.65
CA ALA A 108 0.99 1.32 -9.20
C ALA A 108 0.58 0.39 -10.34
N ASP A 109 -0.62 -0.14 -10.29
CA ASP A 109 -1.27 -0.98 -11.31
C ASP A 109 -1.59 -0.21 -12.60
N ASP A 110 -1.94 1.08 -12.51
CA ASP A 110 -2.15 1.94 -13.69
C ASP A 110 -0.85 2.16 -14.49
N LEU A 111 0.29 2.16 -13.80
CA LEU A 111 1.61 2.32 -14.44
C LEU A 111 2.25 1.01 -14.85
N LEU A 112 1.91 -0.07 -14.20
CA LEU A 112 2.56 -1.36 -14.28
C LEU A 112 1.52 -2.45 -14.58
N SER A 113 0.99 -2.45 -15.80
CA SER A 113 0.02 -3.47 -16.26
C SER A 113 0.50 -4.92 -16.04
N ASP A 114 1.83 -5.11 -15.98
CA ASP A 114 2.45 -6.42 -15.79
C ASP A 114 2.57 -6.85 -14.32
N VAL A 115 2.23 -5.98 -13.36
CA VAL A 115 2.32 -6.26 -11.91
C VAL A 115 0.98 -6.73 -11.34
N ALA A 116 -0.12 -6.39 -12.00
CA ALA A 116 -1.43 -6.89 -11.60
C ALA A 116 -1.51 -8.41 -11.85
N ALA A 117 -1.92 -9.17 -10.84
CA ALA A 117 -2.13 -10.59 -11.00
C ALA A 117 -3.19 -10.84 -12.10
N PRO A 118 -2.88 -11.65 -13.13
CA PRO A 118 -3.87 -11.95 -14.16
C PRO A 118 -5.05 -12.72 -13.56
N GLY A 119 -6.22 -12.54 -14.15
CA GLY A 119 -7.39 -13.33 -13.76
C GLY A 119 -7.20 -14.81 -14.08
N GLY A 120 -7.74 -15.68 -13.23
CA GLY A 120 -7.71 -17.14 -13.41
C GLY A 120 -6.63 -17.85 -12.58
N ASN A 121 -6.28 -19.07 -12.98
CA ASN A 121 -5.31 -19.88 -12.27
C ASN A 121 -3.88 -19.50 -12.69
N MET A 122 -3.05 -19.14 -11.72
CA MET A 122 -1.63 -18.79 -11.93
C MET A 122 -0.68 -19.97 -11.64
N SER A 123 -1.20 -21.13 -11.27
CA SER A 123 -0.45 -22.35 -11.01
C SER A 123 -1.03 -23.53 -11.77
N GLU A 124 -0.28 -24.64 -11.84
CA GLU A 124 -0.74 -25.88 -12.44
C GLU A 124 -1.89 -26.51 -11.63
N ARG A 125 -1.96 -26.22 -10.34
CA ARG A 125 -3.04 -26.71 -9.48
C ARG A 125 -4.30 -25.88 -9.68
N ILE A 126 -5.37 -26.54 -10.05
CA ILE A 126 -6.69 -25.96 -10.23
C ILE A 126 -7.47 -26.11 -8.91
N PRO A 127 -8.14 -25.06 -8.42
CA PRO A 127 -8.98 -25.15 -7.23
C PRO A 127 -10.09 -26.19 -7.40
N SER A 128 -10.26 -27.07 -6.40
CA SER A 128 -11.40 -27.98 -6.30
C SER A 128 -12.70 -27.20 -6.06
N GLU A 129 -13.85 -27.86 -6.10
CA GLU A 129 -15.14 -27.24 -5.80
C GLU A 129 -15.20 -26.76 -4.33
N GLY A 130 -14.61 -27.51 -3.39
CA GLY A 130 -14.46 -27.10 -2.00
C GLY A 130 -13.59 -25.85 -1.84
N ASP A 131 -12.45 -25.81 -2.55
CA ASP A 131 -11.55 -24.63 -2.53
C ASP A 131 -12.27 -23.39 -3.08
N ARG A 132 -13.11 -23.54 -4.12
CA ARG A 132 -13.89 -22.40 -4.68
C ARG A 132 -14.86 -21.84 -3.66
N THR A 133 -15.55 -22.69 -2.90
CA THR A 133 -16.45 -22.28 -1.83
C THR A 133 -15.68 -21.49 -0.73
N ASP A 134 -14.50 -21.98 -0.36
CA ASP A 134 -13.63 -21.32 0.61
C ASP A 134 -13.10 -19.97 0.09
N ILE A 135 -12.72 -19.90 -1.19
CA ILE A 135 -12.30 -18.66 -1.88
C ILE A 135 -13.42 -17.61 -1.85
N GLU A 136 -14.65 -18.00 -2.21
CA GLU A 136 -15.80 -17.10 -2.21
C GLU A 136 -16.10 -16.57 -0.79
N MET A 137 -15.98 -17.42 0.22
CA MET A 137 -16.13 -17.02 1.61
C MET A 137 -15.03 -16.05 2.03
N ALA A 138 -13.77 -16.39 1.71
CA ALA A 138 -12.61 -15.55 2.02
C ALA A 138 -12.74 -14.17 1.38
N ALA A 139 -13.15 -14.09 0.11
CA ALA A 139 -13.32 -12.84 -0.61
C ALA A 139 -14.38 -11.95 0.05
N ARG A 140 -15.54 -12.50 0.43
CA ARG A 140 -16.60 -11.75 1.12
C ARG A 140 -16.14 -11.20 2.47
N VAL A 141 -15.41 -12.01 3.24
CA VAL A 141 -14.89 -11.58 4.55
C VAL A 141 -13.81 -10.51 4.37
N ALA A 142 -12.88 -10.69 3.42
CA ALA A 142 -11.84 -9.72 3.12
C ALA A 142 -12.42 -8.36 2.68
N GLN A 143 -13.42 -8.37 1.81
CA GLN A 143 -14.13 -7.14 1.40
C GLN A 143 -14.78 -6.42 2.60
N SER A 144 -15.39 -7.18 3.51
CA SER A 144 -16.00 -6.60 4.71
C SER A 144 -14.97 -6.01 5.65
N LEU A 145 -13.82 -6.66 5.82
CA LEU A 145 -12.70 -6.15 6.63
C LEU A 145 -12.04 -4.92 6.00
N GLY A 146 -11.88 -4.92 4.67
CA GLY A 146 -11.37 -3.78 3.93
C GLY A 146 -12.28 -2.56 4.05
N ALA A 147 -13.61 -2.75 3.99
CA ALA A 147 -14.57 -1.67 4.19
C ALA A 147 -14.52 -1.06 5.60
N LEU A 148 -14.01 -1.80 6.59
CA LEU A 148 -13.81 -1.34 7.97
C LEU A 148 -12.36 -0.86 8.23
N ASP A 149 -11.51 -0.84 7.22
CA ASP A 149 -10.07 -0.50 7.33
C ASP A 149 -9.34 -1.35 8.41
N VAL A 150 -9.70 -2.64 8.52
CA VAL A 150 -9.11 -3.56 9.52
C VAL A 150 -7.97 -4.38 8.91
N GLY A 151 -8.14 -4.87 7.69
CA GLY A 151 -7.19 -5.72 6.98
C GLY A 151 -7.70 -6.13 5.60
N GLN A 152 -6.86 -6.86 4.86
CA GLN A 152 -7.13 -7.18 3.46
C GLN A 152 -6.96 -8.68 3.12
N ALA A 153 -6.54 -9.50 4.06
CA ALA A 153 -6.32 -10.92 3.85
C ALA A 153 -7.10 -11.78 4.85
N VAL A 154 -7.58 -12.92 4.35
CA VAL A 154 -8.35 -13.90 5.12
C VAL A 154 -7.90 -15.30 4.72
N VAL A 155 -7.79 -16.19 5.69
CA VAL A 155 -7.52 -17.61 5.47
C VAL A 155 -8.76 -18.41 5.84
N VAL A 156 -9.26 -19.19 4.87
CA VAL A 156 -10.41 -20.09 5.04
C VAL A 156 -9.99 -21.51 4.68
N GLN A 157 -10.49 -22.48 5.43
CA GLN A 157 -10.33 -23.90 5.13
C GLN A 157 -11.58 -24.65 5.54
N GLN A 158 -12.16 -25.43 4.62
CA GLN A 158 -13.35 -26.26 4.85
C GLN A 158 -14.52 -25.47 5.45
N GLY A 159 -14.83 -24.31 4.88
CA GLY A 159 -15.91 -23.44 5.33
C GLY A 159 -15.66 -22.71 6.67
N VAL A 160 -14.43 -22.79 7.21
CA VAL A 160 -14.08 -22.15 8.50
C VAL A 160 -13.01 -21.09 8.29
N VAL A 161 -13.27 -19.88 8.78
CA VAL A 161 -12.28 -18.81 8.82
C VAL A 161 -11.23 -19.16 9.88
N LEU A 162 -10.01 -19.47 9.45
CA LEU A 162 -8.88 -19.75 10.33
C LEU A 162 -8.25 -18.48 10.89
N GLY A 163 -8.29 -17.41 10.11
CA GLY A 163 -7.78 -16.12 10.53
C GLY A 163 -8.10 -15.01 9.57
N VAL A 164 -8.10 -13.81 10.12
CA VAL A 164 -8.22 -12.55 9.38
C VAL A 164 -6.99 -11.70 9.68
N GLU A 165 -6.57 -10.92 8.70
CA GLU A 165 -5.47 -9.98 8.87
C GLU A 165 -5.94 -8.77 9.69
N ALA A 166 -5.04 -8.28 10.53
CA ALA A 166 -5.16 -7.01 11.21
C ALA A 166 -3.79 -6.31 11.22
N VAL A 167 -3.40 -5.70 12.32
CA VAL A 167 -2.15 -4.93 12.46
C VAL A 167 -0.88 -5.76 12.26
N GLU A 168 -0.97 -7.09 12.39
CA GLU A 168 0.17 -8.00 12.25
C GLU A 168 0.68 -8.15 10.81
N GLY A 169 -0.16 -7.89 9.81
CA GLY A 169 0.16 -8.04 8.38
C GLY A 169 0.04 -9.47 7.85
N THR A 170 0.00 -9.59 6.53
CA THR A 170 -0.31 -10.84 5.81
C THR A 170 0.65 -11.97 6.13
N ASP A 171 1.96 -11.71 6.21
CA ASP A 171 2.96 -12.75 6.50
C ASP A 171 2.76 -13.41 7.88
N ALA A 172 2.43 -12.60 8.88
CA ALA A 172 2.17 -13.10 10.23
C ALA A 172 0.84 -13.85 10.29
N LEU A 173 -0.20 -13.39 9.59
CA LEU A 173 -1.45 -14.11 9.42
C LEU A 173 -1.19 -15.52 8.85
N LEU A 174 -0.48 -15.62 7.73
CA LEU A 174 -0.19 -16.90 7.09
C LEU A 174 0.57 -17.84 8.00
N LYS A 175 1.60 -17.34 8.70
CA LYS A 175 2.39 -18.14 9.66
C LYS A 175 1.53 -18.70 10.79
N ARG A 176 0.65 -17.91 11.40
CA ARG A 176 -0.20 -18.39 12.50
C ARG A 176 -1.30 -19.33 12.00
N CYS A 177 -1.85 -19.10 10.82
CA CYS A 177 -2.87 -19.99 10.26
C CYS A 177 -2.30 -21.35 9.83
N ALA A 178 -1.03 -21.42 9.45
CA ALA A 178 -0.35 -22.67 9.14
C ALA A 178 -0.38 -23.65 10.34
N ALA A 179 -0.32 -23.15 11.58
CA ALA A 179 -0.43 -23.94 12.79
C ALA A 179 -1.88 -24.38 13.11
N LEU A 180 -2.87 -23.77 12.47
CA LEU A 180 -4.30 -24.05 12.64
C LEU A 180 -4.87 -24.93 11.54
N LYS A 181 -3.99 -25.40 10.63
CA LYS A 181 -4.39 -26.22 9.49
C LYS A 181 -5.19 -27.44 9.98
N ARG A 182 -6.38 -27.62 9.40
CA ARG A 182 -7.27 -28.74 9.72
C ARG A 182 -6.86 -29.97 8.91
N GLU A 183 -6.89 -31.13 9.54
CA GLU A 183 -6.72 -32.42 8.84
C GLU A 183 -7.96 -32.68 7.96
N GLY A 184 -7.75 -32.97 6.67
CA GLY A 184 -8.81 -33.22 5.71
C GLY A 184 -8.32 -33.09 4.26
N GLU A 185 -9.14 -33.53 3.29
CA GLU A 185 -8.88 -33.35 1.87
C GLU A 185 -9.00 -31.87 1.51
N GLY A 186 -7.97 -31.29 0.89
CA GLY A 186 -7.96 -29.89 0.45
C GLY A 186 -7.16 -28.95 1.34
N GLY A 187 -5.94 -29.30 1.64
CA GLY A 187 -4.99 -28.42 2.37
C GLY A 187 -3.75 -28.12 1.52
#